data_baaa7c7e46235774b4631275e7b9d2a2
#
_entry.id   baaa7c7e46235774b4631275e7b9d2a2
#
_cell.length_a   1.000
_cell.length_b   1.000
_cell.length_c   1.000
_cell.angle_alpha   90.00
_cell.angle_beta   90.00
_cell.angle_gamma   90.00
#
_symmetry.space_group_name_H-M   'P 1'
#
loop_
_entity.id
_entity.type
_entity.pdbx_description
1 polymer ?
#
loop_
_entity_poly.entity_id
_entity_poly.type
_entity_poly.pdbx_seq_one_letter_code
_entity_poly.pdbx_strand_id
1 'polypeptide(L)'
;MAIALNDKVLPPESENLDDVQPGYLGPTPPPDKPPTKAERRWVDRPEQLLQAVDILKQAKVVAVDAEFSQVRLRMPGDVQTSSHRMALLQLAVEGHCFVVDTLRLNNLAPLEAVVADPAIVVLLHGAGADMHVMAERGLTVVHYYDLEATSRSIFGQHESSLATMLHRALNIHMDKSLQRTDWARRPLPPAMVAYAARDAEMTLALYHWLDQHYAWALKLHENTGQAEAVAAWIDPFLRGTAIVSPDVAVAAAKAQGSILDDAQVYADCRAALATLIHPQRRNRLLRLIADLSLVQLAPDIEPLLQALTSDERAASARALGRLGVKQARSLLQPLLQDPVLDVRKAGQTALRSLGDKQARTPAPPSTKLANGARSWTIGETNNAGDENDWKARLRAMMGE
;
A
#
# COMPACT_ATOMS: atom_id res chain seq x y z
N MET A 1 -19.13 30.71 34.60
CA MET A 1 -19.63 30.11 33.37
C MET A 1 -18.43 29.35 32.76
N ALA A 2 -18.31 28.05 33.11
CA ALA A 2 -17.18 27.23 32.75
C ALA A 2 -17.42 26.64 31.36
N ILE A 3 -16.52 26.92 30.43
CA ILE A 3 -16.50 26.32 29.09
C ILE A 3 -15.90 24.92 29.24
N ALA A 4 -16.75 23.93 29.00
CA ALA A 4 -16.32 22.53 28.96
C ALA A 4 -15.25 22.35 27.85
N LEU A 5 -14.04 21.99 28.24
CA LEU A 5 -13.03 21.49 27.37
C LEU A 5 -13.53 20.13 26.83
N ASN A 6 -13.72 20.08 25.53
CA ASN A 6 -13.98 18.85 24.79
C ASN A 6 -12.78 17.92 25.02
N ASP A 7 -13.01 16.82 25.75
CA ASP A 7 -12.05 15.72 25.87
C ASP A 7 -11.79 15.15 24.46
N LYS A 8 -10.71 15.64 23.84
CA LYS A 8 -10.10 14.94 22.71
C LYS A 8 -9.62 13.61 23.27
N VAL A 9 -10.29 12.53 22.91
CA VAL A 9 -9.75 11.19 23.08
C VAL A 9 -8.56 11.08 22.15
N LEU A 10 -7.39 11.52 22.65
CA LEU A 10 -6.12 11.21 22.00
C LEU A 10 -5.93 9.69 22.09
N PRO A 11 -5.47 9.02 21.03
CA PRO A 11 -4.95 7.67 21.20
C PRO A 11 -3.87 7.74 22.29
N PRO A 12 -3.74 6.70 23.14
CA PRO A 12 -2.78 6.75 24.23
C PRO A 12 -1.39 7.08 23.67
N GLU A 13 -0.71 8.02 24.32
CA GLU A 13 0.71 8.32 24.12
C GLU A 13 1.55 7.11 24.60
N SER A 14 1.35 5.95 24.00
CA SER A 14 2.15 4.79 24.30
C SER A 14 3.13 4.58 23.15
N GLU A 15 4.42 4.77 23.46
CA GLU A 15 5.51 4.29 22.61
C GLU A 15 5.48 2.76 22.45
N ASN A 16 4.54 2.07 23.08
CA ASN A 16 4.43 0.62 23.15
C ASN A 16 3.23 0.13 22.34
N LEU A 17 3.50 -0.61 21.25
CA LEU A 17 2.47 -1.21 20.41
C LEU A 17 1.53 -2.15 21.17
N ASP A 18 1.95 -2.63 22.35
CA ASP A 18 1.17 -3.54 23.20
C ASP A 18 -0.06 -2.88 23.84
N ASP A 19 -0.12 -1.55 23.89
CA ASP A 19 -1.23 -0.80 24.49
C ASP A 19 -2.39 -0.51 23.51
N VAL A 20 -2.21 -0.80 22.21
CA VAL A 20 -3.25 -0.58 21.18
C VAL A 20 -4.19 -1.79 21.15
N GLN A 21 -5.48 -1.58 21.44
CA GLN A 21 -6.46 -2.66 21.40
C GLN A 21 -6.67 -3.20 19.99
N PRO A 22 -6.55 -4.53 19.78
CA PRO A 22 -6.77 -5.15 18.49
C PRO A 22 -8.18 -4.87 17.93
N GLY A 23 -8.25 -4.47 16.66
CA GLY A 23 -9.54 -4.25 15.96
C GLY A 23 -10.28 -2.96 16.27
N TYR A 24 -9.80 -2.13 17.21
CA TYR A 24 -10.42 -0.84 17.50
C TYR A 24 -9.76 0.29 16.69
N LEU A 25 -10.35 0.63 15.58
CA LEU A 25 -9.91 1.79 14.78
C LEU A 25 -10.43 3.11 15.31
N GLY A 26 -11.24 3.12 16.36
CA GLY A 26 -11.92 4.34 16.83
C GLY A 26 -12.80 5.01 15.76
N PRO A 27 -13.49 6.10 16.07
CA PRO A 27 -14.10 6.94 15.06
C PRO A 27 -12.99 7.55 14.18
N THR A 28 -13.19 7.56 12.84
CA THR A 28 -12.27 8.25 11.93
C THR A 28 -12.09 9.69 12.41
N PRO A 29 -10.83 10.16 12.59
CA PRO A 29 -10.60 11.54 13.02
C PRO A 29 -11.22 12.51 12.01
N PRO A 30 -11.67 13.70 12.47
CA PRO A 30 -12.18 14.72 11.57
C PRO A 30 -11.09 15.15 10.57
N PRO A 31 -11.47 15.58 9.35
CA PRO A 31 -10.51 16.08 8.38
C PRO A 31 -9.74 17.30 8.93
N ASP A 32 -8.44 17.30 8.68
CA ASP A 32 -7.58 18.43 8.97
C ASP A 32 -7.75 19.55 7.93
N LYS A 33 -7.21 20.73 8.24
CA LYS A 33 -7.17 21.83 7.28
C LYS A 33 -6.24 21.48 6.12
N PRO A 34 -6.61 21.85 4.87
CA PRO A 34 -5.69 21.70 3.74
C PRO A 34 -4.34 22.38 4.01
N PRO A 35 -3.23 21.80 3.53
CA PRO A 35 -1.90 22.36 3.73
C PRO A 35 -1.76 23.74 3.07
N THR A 36 -0.86 24.55 3.57
CA THR A 36 -0.46 25.82 2.94
C THR A 36 0.22 25.54 1.60
N LYS A 37 0.00 26.44 0.63
CA LYS A 37 0.59 26.29 -0.69
C LYS A 37 2.11 26.38 -0.62
N ALA A 38 2.83 25.37 -1.12
CA ALA A 38 4.25 25.35 -1.25
C ALA A 38 4.76 26.25 -2.40
N GLU A 39 5.98 26.75 -2.29
CA GLU A 39 6.71 27.37 -3.40
C GLU A 39 7.10 26.27 -4.39
N ARG A 40 6.55 26.32 -5.61
CA ARG A 40 6.83 25.33 -6.66
C ARG A 40 7.95 25.82 -7.55
N ARG A 41 8.98 24.97 -7.74
CA ARG A 41 10.14 25.28 -8.60
C ARG A 41 10.31 24.24 -9.69
N TRP A 42 10.40 24.70 -10.93
CA TRP A 42 10.78 23.86 -12.06
C TRP A 42 12.30 23.72 -12.12
N VAL A 43 12.78 22.47 -12.26
CA VAL A 43 14.21 22.13 -12.25
C VAL A 43 14.56 21.40 -13.52
N ASP A 44 15.22 22.09 -14.46
CA ASP A 44 15.66 21.55 -15.75
C ASP A 44 17.15 21.82 -16.04
N ARG A 45 17.90 22.35 -15.06
CA ARG A 45 19.34 22.63 -15.15
C ARG A 45 20.10 22.09 -13.94
N PRO A 46 21.37 21.67 -14.13
CA PRO A 46 22.17 21.10 -13.03
C PRO A 46 22.30 22.03 -11.82
N GLU A 47 22.46 23.34 -12.02
CA GLU A 47 22.62 24.32 -10.93
C GLU A 47 21.33 24.40 -10.07
N GLN A 48 20.17 24.35 -10.71
CA GLN A 48 18.89 24.34 -10.03
C GLN A 48 18.69 23.04 -9.23
N LEU A 49 19.17 21.89 -9.79
CA LEU A 49 19.14 20.60 -9.09
C LEU A 49 19.97 20.64 -7.83
N LEU A 50 21.18 21.20 -7.87
CA LEU A 50 22.05 21.37 -6.69
C LEU A 50 21.38 22.25 -5.62
N GLN A 51 20.77 23.36 -6.02
CA GLN A 51 20.02 24.24 -5.11
C GLN A 51 18.82 23.51 -4.48
N ALA A 52 18.12 22.67 -5.25
CA ALA A 52 17.03 21.87 -4.71
C ALA A 52 17.54 20.85 -3.69
N VAL A 53 18.64 20.15 -4.00
CA VAL A 53 19.29 19.18 -3.09
C VAL A 53 19.71 19.84 -1.78
N ASP A 54 20.26 21.06 -1.81
CA ASP A 54 20.66 21.79 -0.59
C ASP A 54 19.48 22.06 0.34
N ILE A 55 18.29 22.31 -0.21
CA ILE A 55 17.06 22.50 0.58
C ILE A 55 16.53 21.14 1.07
N LEU A 56 16.45 20.15 0.18
CA LEU A 56 15.91 18.83 0.50
C LEU A 56 16.69 18.10 1.59
N LYS A 57 18.01 18.24 1.61
CA LYS A 57 18.89 17.64 2.64
C LYS A 57 18.67 18.18 4.07
N GLN A 58 17.98 19.29 4.22
CA GLN A 58 17.65 19.86 5.53
C GLN A 58 16.35 19.29 6.10
N ALA A 59 15.57 18.60 5.29
CA ALA A 59 14.30 18.02 5.70
C ALA A 59 14.49 16.63 6.34
N LYS A 60 13.64 16.29 7.31
CA LYS A 60 13.58 14.95 7.88
C LYS A 60 12.76 14.00 7.01
N VAL A 61 11.79 14.53 6.26
CA VAL A 61 10.90 13.78 5.37
C VAL A 61 10.82 14.48 4.03
N VAL A 62 10.82 13.72 2.95
CA VAL A 62 10.69 14.20 1.57
C VAL A 62 9.63 13.34 0.86
N ALA A 63 8.53 13.96 0.46
CA ALA A 63 7.53 13.26 -0.34
C ALA A 63 7.97 13.23 -1.81
N VAL A 64 7.87 12.05 -2.41
CA VAL A 64 8.33 11.80 -3.78
C VAL A 64 7.17 11.19 -4.58
N ASP A 65 7.05 11.66 -5.83
CA ASP A 65 6.15 11.12 -6.83
C ASP A 65 6.85 11.13 -8.19
N ALA A 66 6.51 10.24 -9.10
CA ALA A 66 7.13 10.19 -10.43
C ALA A 66 6.09 10.05 -11.54
N GLU A 67 6.26 10.86 -12.59
CA GLU A 67 5.49 10.70 -13.81
C GLU A 67 6.35 10.04 -14.88
N PHE A 68 5.79 9.03 -15.55
CA PHE A 68 6.52 8.28 -16.56
C PHE A 68 5.67 8.03 -17.82
N SER A 69 6.35 7.85 -18.92
CA SER A 69 5.77 7.51 -20.21
C SER A 69 6.12 6.08 -20.61
N GLN A 70 5.20 5.41 -21.31
CA GLN A 70 5.50 4.12 -21.92
C GLN A 70 6.34 4.35 -23.19
N VAL A 71 7.52 3.73 -23.24
CA VAL A 71 8.34 3.65 -24.43
C VAL A 71 8.17 2.26 -25.04
N ARG A 72 7.64 2.19 -26.25
CA ARG A 72 7.56 0.94 -27.00
C ARG A 72 8.92 0.67 -27.66
N LEU A 73 9.62 -0.36 -27.19
CA LEU A 73 10.86 -0.82 -27.78
C LEU A 73 10.55 -1.94 -28.77
N ARG A 74 11.00 -1.77 -30.04
CA ARG A 74 11.05 -2.87 -31.00
C ARG A 74 12.34 -3.62 -30.79
N MET A 75 12.24 -4.86 -30.32
CA MET A 75 13.39 -5.76 -30.25
C MET A 75 13.54 -6.55 -31.57
N PRO A 76 14.76 -6.97 -31.94
CA PRO A 76 14.96 -7.88 -33.06
C PRO A 76 14.10 -9.15 -32.88
N GLY A 77 13.31 -9.50 -33.91
CA GLY A 77 12.38 -10.64 -33.86
C GLY A 77 10.92 -10.31 -33.56
N ASP A 78 10.48 -9.05 -33.79
CA ASP A 78 9.08 -8.57 -33.62
C ASP A 78 8.48 -8.71 -32.21
N VAL A 79 9.30 -8.93 -31.19
CA VAL A 79 8.84 -8.88 -29.79
C VAL A 79 8.72 -7.41 -29.37
N GLN A 80 7.49 -6.95 -29.19
CA GLN A 80 7.21 -5.63 -28.61
C GLN A 80 7.40 -5.72 -27.08
N THR A 81 8.42 -5.06 -26.55
CA THR A 81 8.58 -4.82 -25.13
C THR A 81 8.23 -3.36 -24.82
N SER A 82 7.54 -3.11 -23.72
CA SER A 82 7.32 -1.76 -23.23
C SER A 82 8.20 -1.53 -22.00
N SER A 83 8.97 -0.44 -22.00
CA SER A 83 9.61 0.06 -20.79
C SER A 83 8.95 1.36 -20.35
N HIS A 84 9.08 1.67 -19.06
CA HIS A 84 8.65 2.95 -18.51
C HIS A 84 9.86 3.87 -18.42
N ARG A 85 9.73 5.09 -18.94
CA ARG A 85 10.78 6.10 -18.83
C ARG A 85 10.28 7.21 -17.91
N MET A 86 11.00 7.48 -16.84
CA MET A 86 10.71 8.60 -15.95
C MET A 86 10.82 9.91 -16.72
N ALA A 87 9.75 10.70 -16.70
CA ALA A 87 9.63 11.98 -17.40
C ALA A 87 9.75 13.17 -16.44
N LEU A 88 9.19 13.02 -15.25
CA LEU A 88 9.30 13.97 -14.15
C LEU A 88 9.56 13.23 -12.85
N LEU A 89 10.23 13.89 -11.91
CA LEU A 89 10.33 13.51 -10.51
C LEU A 89 9.94 14.72 -9.65
N GLN A 90 8.98 14.54 -8.77
CA GLN A 90 8.51 15.56 -7.84
C GLN A 90 9.05 15.27 -6.46
N LEU A 91 9.58 16.31 -5.78
CA LEU A 91 10.07 16.22 -4.42
C LEU A 91 9.48 17.38 -3.61
N ALA A 92 8.67 17.05 -2.61
CA ALA A 92 8.04 18.05 -1.74
C ALA A 92 8.53 17.93 -0.30
N VAL A 93 8.82 19.08 0.27
CA VAL A 93 9.12 19.28 1.69
C VAL A 93 8.29 20.46 2.20
N GLU A 94 8.33 20.72 3.51
CA GLU A 94 7.62 21.87 4.07
C GLU A 94 7.99 23.17 3.34
N GLY A 95 6.99 23.83 2.78
CA GLY A 95 7.12 25.10 2.08
C GLY A 95 7.67 25.05 0.66
N HIS A 96 8.22 23.93 0.18
CA HIS A 96 8.82 23.81 -1.15
C HIS A 96 8.41 22.55 -1.89
N CYS A 97 8.19 22.67 -3.21
CA CYS A 97 8.01 21.53 -4.10
C CYS A 97 8.85 21.73 -5.37
N PHE A 98 9.70 20.75 -5.68
CA PHE A 98 10.57 20.73 -6.86
C PHE A 98 10.01 19.77 -7.90
N VAL A 99 9.79 20.24 -9.12
CA VAL A 99 9.38 19.42 -10.26
C VAL A 99 10.59 19.30 -11.19
N VAL A 100 11.25 18.15 -11.15
CA VAL A 100 12.51 17.88 -11.86
C VAL A 100 12.20 17.30 -13.24
N ASP A 101 12.62 17.96 -14.32
CA ASP A 101 12.52 17.45 -15.67
C ASP A 101 13.63 16.42 -15.95
N THR A 102 13.33 15.17 -15.75
CA THR A 102 14.29 14.06 -15.88
C THR A 102 14.63 13.73 -17.33
N LEU A 103 13.87 14.26 -18.31
CA LEU A 103 14.20 14.14 -19.73
C LEU A 103 15.27 15.15 -20.17
N ARG A 104 15.36 16.30 -19.49
CA ARG A 104 16.40 17.31 -19.74
C ARG A 104 17.65 17.07 -18.88
N LEU A 105 17.48 16.60 -17.67
CA LEU A 105 18.56 16.29 -16.73
C LEU A 105 19.02 14.83 -16.90
N ASN A 106 20.14 14.63 -17.59
CA ASN A 106 20.71 13.28 -17.77
C ASN A 106 21.32 12.72 -16.48
N ASN A 107 21.88 13.58 -15.62
CA ASN A 107 22.49 13.20 -14.36
C ASN A 107 21.62 13.61 -13.18
N LEU A 108 21.08 12.63 -12.46
CA LEU A 108 20.29 12.79 -11.25
C LEU A 108 21.07 12.39 -9.98
N ALA A 109 22.34 11.99 -10.09
CA ALA A 109 23.17 11.52 -8.97
C ALA A 109 23.19 12.49 -7.75
N PRO A 110 23.11 13.83 -7.89
CA PRO A 110 23.00 14.70 -6.72
C PRO A 110 21.82 14.38 -5.80
N LEU A 111 20.72 13.80 -6.33
CA LEU A 111 19.55 13.41 -5.53
C LEU A 111 19.81 12.18 -4.65
N GLU A 112 20.82 11.38 -4.92
CA GLU A 112 21.21 10.25 -4.04
C GLU A 112 21.53 10.75 -2.62
N ALA A 113 22.09 11.97 -2.50
CA ALA A 113 22.36 12.58 -1.20
C ALA A 113 21.07 12.89 -0.37
N VAL A 114 19.90 12.69 -0.98
CA VAL A 114 18.58 12.84 -0.34
C VAL A 114 17.91 11.46 -0.20
N VAL A 115 17.72 10.76 -1.32
CA VAL A 115 16.91 9.54 -1.33
C VAL A 115 17.64 8.31 -0.78
N ALA A 116 18.97 8.32 -0.77
CA ALA A 116 19.81 7.26 -0.19
C ALA A 116 20.33 7.60 1.21
N ASP A 117 20.01 8.78 1.75
CA ASP A 117 20.38 9.14 3.12
C ASP A 117 19.44 8.42 4.11
N PRO A 118 19.94 7.53 4.99
CA PRO A 118 19.12 6.84 5.97
C PRO A 118 18.51 7.78 7.03
N ALA A 119 19.00 9.01 7.17
CA ALA A 119 18.45 10.01 8.08
C ALA A 119 17.24 10.76 7.50
N ILE A 120 17.00 10.63 6.18
CA ILE A 120 15.86 11.26 5.49
C ILE A 120 14.85 10.18 5.12
N VAL A 121 13.61 10.34 5.57
CA VAL A 121 12.52 9.45 5.21
C VAL A 121 11.89 9.89 3.89
N VAL A 122 11.91 9.01 2.91
CA VAL A 122 11.21 9.21 1.63
C VAL A 122 9.76 8.75 1.78
N LEU A 123 8.81 9.61 1.45
CA LEU A 123 7.39 9.31 1.48
C LEU A 123 6.92 9.01 0.06
N LEU A 124 6.30 7.85 -0.13
CA LEU A 124 5.75 7.40 -1.40
C LEU A 124 4.30 6.98 -1.21
N HIS A 125 3.50 7.01 -2.26
CA HIS A 125 2.14 6.48 -2.22
C HIS A 125 1.97 5.42 -3.32
N GLY A 126 2.11 4.13 -2.95
CA GLY A 126 2.18 3.01 -3.89
C GLY A 126 3.58 2.86 -4.49
N ALA A 127 4.59 2.78 -3.63
CA ALA A 127 6.02 2.93 -3.90
C ALA A 127 6.61 2.10 -5.06
N GLY A 128 5.95 1.00 -5.47
CA GLY A 128 6.57 0.01 -6.36
C GLY A 128 6.96 0.54 -7.73
N ALA A 129 6.10 1.33 -8.38
CA ALA A 129 6.37 1.87 -9.72
C ALA A 129 7.43 2.98 -9.68
N ASP A 130 7.29 3.91 -8.73
CA ASP A 130 8.20 5.06 -8.57
C ASP A 130 9.60 4.60 -8.25
N MET A 131 9.76 3.69 -7.29
CA MET A 131 11.06 3.11 -6.93
C MET A 131 11.71 2.38 -8.10
N HIS A 132 10.93 1.70 -8.94
CA HIS A 132 11.46 1.01 -10.12
C HIS A 132 12.05 2.00 -11.12
N VAL A 133 11.30 3.04 -11.52
CA VAL A 133 11.79 4.03 -12.48
C VAL A 133 12.91 4.92 -11.91
N MET A 134 12.92 5.14 -10.59
CA MET A 134 14.02 5.82 -9.89
C MET A 134 15.30 4.97 -9.93
N ALA A 135 15.21 3.66 -9.67
CA ALA A 135 16.34 2.73 -9.70
C ALA A 135 16.95 2.62 -11.11
N GLU A 136 16.13 2.64 -12.17
CA GLU A 136 16.61 2.69 -13.57
C GLU A 136 17.42 3.97 -13.87
N ARG A 137 17.28 5.01 -13.06
CA ARG A 137 18.01 6.27 -13.15
C ARG A 137 19.12 6.39 -12.09
N GLY A 138 19.46 5.29 -11.41
CA GLY A 138 20.53 5.23 -10.41
C GLY A 138 20.15 5.81 -9.05
N LEU A 139 18.87 6.05 -8.78
CA LEU A 139 18.39 6.57 -7.49
C LEU A 139 17.87 5.40 -6.64
N THR A 140 18.57 5.08 -5.56
CA THR A 140 18.20 3.99 -4.63
C THR A 140 17.62 4.58 -3.35
N VAL A 141 16.34 4.32 -3.09
CA VAL A 141 15.68 4.74 -1.85
C VAL A 141 16.00 3.74 -0.74
N VAL A 142 16.55 4.22 0.37
CA VAL A 142 17.01 3.37 1.49
C VAL A 142 16.02 3.37 2.65
N HIS A 143 15.49 4.54 3.02
CA HIS A 143 14.56 4.70 4.12
C HIS A 143 13.25 5.31 3.62
N TYR A 144 12.13 4.60 3.74
CA TYR A 144 10.86 5.12 3.21
C TYR A 144 9.63 4.60 3.93
N TYR A 145 8.53 5.34 3.78
CA TYR A 145 7.16 4.91 4.04
C TYR A 145 6.37 4.78 2.73
N ASP A 146 5.66 3.66 2.57
CA ASP A 146 4.61 3.53 1.54
C ASP A 146 3.25 3.85 2.19
N LEU A 147 2.75 5.06 1.96
CA LEU A 147 1.52 5.55 2.57
C LEU A 147 0.27 4.80 2.05
N GLU A 148 0.32 4.22 0.85
CA GLU A 148 -0.76 3.35 0.37
C GLU A 148 -0.79 2.05 1.18
N ALA A 149 0.36 1.41 1.40
CA ALA A 149 0.46 0.21 2.21
C ALA A 149 0.01 0.46 3.66
N THR A 150 0.44 1.58 4.25
CA THR A 150 0.00 2.01 5.58
C THR A 150 -1.51 2.23 5.62
N SER A 151 -2.06 2.99 4.70
CA SER A 151 -3.50 3.27 4.61
C SER A 151 -4.32 2.00 4.41
N ARG A 152 -3.83 1.06 3.59
CA ARG A 152 -4.47 -0.23 3.36
C ARG A 152 -4.53 -1.08 4.63
N SER A 153 -3.48 -1.07 5.42
CA SER A 153 -3.46 -1.80 6.70
C SER A 153 -4.48 -1.28 7.70
N ILE A 154 -4.84 0.00 7.63
CA ILE A 154 -5.83 0.62 8.51
C ILE A 154 -7.24 0.46 7.93
N PHE A 155 -7.46 0.90 6.69
CA PHE A 155 -8.78 1.12 6.09
C PHE A 155 -9.20 0.05 5.07
N GLY A 156 -8.27 -0.82 4.65
CA GLY A 156 -8.47 -1.79 3.59
C GLY A 156 -8.12 -1.26 2.19
N GLN A 157 -8.03 -2.18 1.23
CA GLN A 157 -7.54 -1.90 -0.11
C GLN A 157 -8.41 -0.91 -0.91
N HIS A 158 -9.73 -0.95 -0.71
CA HIS A 158 -10.67 -0.08 -1.43
C HIS A 158 -10.61 1.39 -0.97
N GLU A 159 -10.07 1.63 0.22
CA GLU A 159 -10.01 2.94 0.87
C GLU A 159 -8.58 3.54 0.88
N SER A 160 -7.59 2.86 0.27
CA SER A 160 -6.16 3.23 0.38
C SER A 160 -5.65 4.14 -0.75
N SER A 161 -6.42 4.40 -1.81
CA SER A 161 -5.95 5.27 -2.90
C SER A 161 -5.70 6.70 -2.41
N LEU A 162 -4.69 7.39 -2.97
CA LEU A 162 -4.36 8.77 -2.58
C LEU A 162 -5.60 9.68 -2.57
N ALA A 163 -6.42 9.64 -3.62
CA ALA A 163 -7.63 10.46 -3.70
C ALA A 163 -8.64 10.15 -2.59
N THR A 164 -8.84 8.86 -2.25
CA THR A 164 -9.75 8.47 -1.17
C THR A 164 -9.20 8.92 0.18
N MET A 165 -7.91 8.74 0.40
CA MET A 165 -7.27 9.15 1.64
C MET A 165 -7.27 10.66 1.83
N LEU A 166 -7.01 11.44 0.77
CA LEU A 166 -7.06 12.90 0.83
C LEU A 166 -8.47 13.43 1.09
N HIS A 167 -9.48 12.77 0.52
CA HIS A 167 -10.86 13.11 0.85
C HIS A 167 -11.17 12.85 2.33
N ARG A 168 -10.72 11.70 2.86
CA ARG A 168 -10.88 11.33 4.28
C ARG A 168 -10.10 12.26 5.21
N ALA A 169 -8.82 12.48 4.90
CA ALA A 169 -7.88 13.17 5.79
C ALA A 169 -8.04 14.70 5.76
N LEU A 170 -8.35 15.29 4.61
CA LEU A 170 -8.27 16.72 4.37
C LEU A 170 -9.52 17.29 3.69
N ASN A 171 -10.53 16.46 3.41
CA ASN A 171 -11.73 16.81 2.63
C ASN A 171 -11.38 17.41 1.24
N ILE A 172 -10.29 16.91 0.63
CA ILE A 172 -9.81 17.34 -0.69
C ILE A 172 -10.26 16.34 -1.75
N HIS A 173 -10.85 16.86 -2.83
CA HIS A 173 -11.13 16.09 -4.04
C HIS A 173 -9.99 16.25 -5.04
N MET A 174 -9.40 15.12 -5.47
CA MET A 174 -8.37 15.09 -6.51
C MET A 174 -9.00 14.92 -7.89
N ASP A 175 -8.62 15.80 -8.83
CA ASP A 175 -8.93 15.60 -10.24
C ASP A 175 -7.92 14.63 -10.84
N LYS A 176 -8.39 13.53 -11.44
CA LYS A 176 -7.56 12.49 -12.08
C LYS A 176 -7.46 12.65 -13.61
N SER A 177 -7.99 13.72 -14.18
CA SER A 177 -8.09 13.92 -15.65
C SER A 177 -6.73 13.93 -16.35
N LEU A 178 -5.65 14.36 -15.65
CA LEU A 178 -4.31 14.45 -16.21
C LEU A 178 -3.42 13.21 -15.92
N GLN A 179 -3.87 12.25 -15.13
CA GLN A 179 -3.08 11.07 -14.74
C GLN A 179 -2.62 10.21 -15.95
N ARG A 180 -3.38 10.20 -17.04
CA ARG A 180 -3.09 9.37 -18.23
C ARG A 180 -2.72 10.22 -19.43
N THR A 181 -1.99 11.30 -19.21
CA THR A 181 -1.52 12.19 -20.28
C THR A 181 -0.12 11.82 -20.75
N ASP A 182 0.31 12.40 -21.88
CA ASP A 182 1.67 12.21 -22.40
C ASP A 182 2.67 13.10 -21.61
N TRP A 183 3.31 12.50 -20.62
CA TRP A 183 4.32 13.13 -19.79
C TRP A 183 5.66 13.36 -20.48
N ALA A 184 5.90 12.75 -21.65
CA ALA A 184 7.11 12.96 -22.44
C ALA A 184 7.03 14.23 -23.31
N ARG A 185 5.84 14.80 -23.50
CA ARG A 185 5.64 16.03 -24.26
C ARG A 185 6.46 17.20 -23.69
N ARG A 186 7.08 17.99 -24.56
CA ARG A 186 7.73 19.26 -24.19
C ARG A 186 7.37 20.38 -25.17
N PRO A 187 7.13 21.62 -24.72
CA PRO A 187 6.99 22.01 -23.29
C PRO A 187 5.74 21.41 -22.65
N LEU A 188 5.79 21.18 -21.34
CA LEU A 188 4.61 20.76 -20.59
C LEU A 188 3.65 21.94 -20.38
N PRO A 189 2.34 21.71 -20.52
CA PRO A 189 1.35 22.72 -20.14
C PRO A 189 1.46 23.05 -18.63
N PRO A 190 1.27 24.32 -18.23
CA PRO A 190 1.33 24.71 -16.82
C PRO A 190 0.39 23.90 -15.90
N ALA A 191 -0.78 23.50 -16.41
CA ALA A 191 -1.71 22.67 -15.67
C ALA A 191 -1.14 21.28 -15.33
N MET A 192 -0.36 20.67 -16.22
CA MET A 192 0.31 19.38 -15.96
C MET A 192 1.42 19.53 -14.92
N VAL A 193 2.22 20.59 -14.99
CA VAL A 193 3.25 20.88 -13.97
C VAL A 193 2.61 21.10 -12.61
N ALA A 194 1.50 21.83 -12.57
CA ALA A 194 0.76 22.07 -11.33
C ALA A 194 0.13 20.80 -10.76
N TYR A 195 -0.34 19.90 -11.63
CA TYR A 195 -0.87 18.60 -11.24
C TYR A 195 0.24 17.74 -10.61
N ALA A 196 1.36 17.54 -11.30
CA ALA A 196 2.49 16.74 -10.81
C ALA A 196 3.02 17.26 -9.46
N ALA A 197 3.22 18.58 -9.31
CA ALA A 197 3.64 19.16 -8.04
C ALA A 197 2.63 18.87 -6.91
N ARG A 198 1.34 18.88 -7.23
CA ARG A 198 0.28 18.66 -6.24
C ARG A 198 0.29 17.24 -5.68
N ASP A 199 0.61 16.22 -6.47
CA ASP A 199 0.61 14.83 -6.02
C ASP A 199 1.66 14.62 -4.91
N ALA A 200 2.90 15.14 -5.06
CA ALA A 200 3.91 15.10 -4.01
C ALA A 200 3.54 15.96 -2.78
N GLU A 201 3.01 17.18 -2.98
CA GLU A 201 2.53 18.03 -1.88
C GLU A 201 1.43 17.35 -1.06
N MET A 202 0.51 16.66 -1.72
CA MET A 202 -0.60 15.96 -1.07
C MET A 202 -0.14 14.67 -0.38
N THR A 203 0.88 14.00 -0.91
CA THR A 203 1.53 12.86 -0.25
C THR A 203 2.18 13.31 1.07
N LEU A 204 2.86 14.46 1.10
CA LEU A 204 3.41 15.03 2.33
C LEU A 204 2.30 15.37 3.34
N ALA A 205 1.21 15.99 2.88
CA ALA A 205 0.09 16.34 3.74
C ALA A 205 -0.61 15.11 4.32
N LEU A 206 -0.77 14.05 3.53
CA LEU A 206 -1.31 12.76 3.99
C LEU A 206 -0.40 12.13 5.06
N TYR A 207 0.92 12.21 4.89
CA TYR A 207 1.87 11.72 5.89
C TYR A 207 1.65 12.41 7.24
N HIS A 208 1.54 13.74 7.28
CA HIS A 208 1.31 14.46 8.55
C HIS A 208 0.04 14.04 9.24
N TRP A 209 -1.04 13.84 8.49
CA TRP A 209 -2.29 13.34 9.04
C TRP A 209 -2.15 11.90 9.58
N LEU A 210 -1.46 11.02 8.85
CA LEU A 210 -1.19 9.65 9.30
C LEU A 210 -0.29 9.63 10.53
N ASP A 211 0.75 10.47 10.56
CA ASP A 211 1.65 10.59 11.70
C ASP A 211 0.94 11.08 12.96
N GLN A 212 0.06 12.06 12.80
CA GLN A 212 -0.73 12.59 13.92
C GLN A 212 -1.75 11.58 14.47
N HIS A 213 -2.38 10.76 13.62
CA HIS A 213 -3.51 9.93 14.01
C HIS A 213 -3.23 8.42 14.02
N TYR A 214 -2.20 7.97 13.27
CA TYR A 214 -1.89 6.57 13.03
C TYR A 214 -0.37 6.31 13.00
N ALA A 215 0.40 7.00 13.85
CA ALA A 215 1.86 6.85 13.93
C ALA A 215 2.31 5.39 14.09
N TRP A 216 1.53 4.60 14.85
CA TRP A 216 1.77 3.17 15.03
C TRP A 216 1.77 2.40 13.70
N ALA A 217 0.87 2.75 12.77
CA ALA A 217 0.80 2.08 11.48
C ALA A 217 1.95 2.50 10.56
N LEU A 218 2.37 3.77 10.58
CA LEU A 218 3.58 4.21 9.90
C LEU A 218 4.79 3.42 10.39
N LYS A 219 4.97 3.31 11.70
CA LYS A 219 6.10 2.58 12.30
C LYS A 219 6.12 1.10 11.90
N LEU A 220 4.96 0.42 11.81
CA LEU A 220 4.87 -0.95 11.32
C LEU A 220 5.26 -1.12 9.84
N HIS A 221 5.06 -0.08 9.04
CA HIS A 221 5.37 -0.05 7.62
C HIS A 221 6.68 0.67 7.28
N GLU A 222 7.52 0.94 8.28
CA GLU A 222 8.82 1.56 8.08
C GLU A 222 9.77 0.62 7.33
N ASN A 223 10.34 1.13 6.24
CA ASN A 223 11.31 0.39 5.43
C ASN A 223 12.67 1.09 5.56
N THR A 224 13.58 0.50 6.32
CA THR A 224 14.93 1.04 6.58
C THR A 224 16.02 0.36 5.74
N GLY A 225 15.64 -0.50 4.78
CA GLY A 225 16.59 -1.35 4.06
C GLY A 225 17.14 -2.53 4.89
N GLN A 226 16.91 -2.53 6.20
CA GLN A 226 17.26 -3.66 7.07
C GLN A 226 16.15 -4.71 7.00
N ALA A 227 16.49 -5.90 6.55
CA ALA A 227 15.54 -7.02 6.54
C ALA A 227 15.67 -7.81 7.84
N GLU A 228 14.53 -8.18 8.44
CA GLU A 228 14.54 -9.14 9.54
C GLU A 228 15.20 -10.44 9.07
N ALA A 229 16.03 -11.03 9.94
CA ALA A 229 16.73 -12.27 9.62
C ALA A 229 15.73 -13.44 9.52
N VAL A 230 15.65 -14.05 8.35
CA VAL A 230 14.85 -15.25 8.08
C VAL A 230 15.70 -16.26 7.33
N ALA A 231 15.27 -17.52 7.29
CA ALA A 231 15.95 -18.54 6.48
C ALA A 231 16.04 -18.10 5.01
N ALA A 232 17.21 -18.30 4.38
CA ALA A 232 17.53 -17.78 3.05
C ALA A 232 16.54 -18.23 1.98
N TRP A 233 15.97 -19.41 2.09
CA TRP A 233 14.97 -19.92 1.15
C TRP A 233 13.61 -19.22 1.25
N ILE A 234 13.29 -18.61 2.42
CA ILE A 234 12.03 -17.87 2.66
C ILE A 234 12.11 -16.45 2.09
N ASP A 235 13.27 -15.78 2.20
CA ASP A 235 13.43 -14.35 1.90
C ASP A 235 12.92 -13.93 0.49
N PRO A 236 13.17 -14.68 -0.61
CA PRO A 236 12.61 -14.32 -1.91
C PRO A 236 11.08 -14.25 -1.95
N PHE A 237 10.39 -15.10 -1.19
CA PHE A 237 8.93 -15.06 -1.08
C PHE A 237 8.46 -13.83 -0.31
N LEU A 238 9.17 -13.45 0.75
CA LEU A 238 8.85 -12.26 1.54
C LEU A 238 9.09 -10.95 0.76
N ARG A 239 10.12 -10.93 -0.07
CA ARG A 239 10.38 -9.78 -0.99
C ARG A 239 9.44 -9.77 -2.20
N GLY A 240 8.82 -10.90 -2.54
CA GLY A 240 8.01 -11.05 -3.75
C GLY A 240 8.86 -11.18 -5.02
N THR A 241 10.11 -11.60 -4.88
CA THR A 241 11.06 -11.82 -5.98
C THR A 241 11.21 -13.30 -6.36
N ALA A 242 10.51 -14.20 -5.65
CA ALA A 242 10.51 -15.62 -5.94
C ALA A 242 9.95 -15.89 -7.34
N ILE A 243 10.75 -16.56 -8.19
CA ILE A 243 10.38 -16.94 -9.57
C ILE A 243 9.92 -18.40 -9.67
N VAL A 244 10.02 -19.16 -8.57
CA VAL A 244 9.64 -20.57 -8.49
C VAL A 244 8.54 -20.76 -7.46
N SER A 245 7.81 -21.88 -7.55
CA SER A 245 6.81 -22.25 -6.53
C SER A 245 7.49 -22.64 -5.21
N PRO A 246 6.77 -22.52 -4.06
CA PRO A 246 7.30 -22.90 -2.75
C PRO A 246 7.85 -24.33 -2.68
N ASP A 247 7.15 -25.31 -3.27
CA ASP A 247 7.57 -26.70 -3.30
C ASP A 247 8.92 -26.89 -4.03
N VAL A 248 9.09 -26.20 -5.17
CA VAL A 248 10.34 -26.23 -5.94
C VAL A 248 11.47 -25.58 -5.15
N ALA A 249 11.21 -24.46 -4.46
CA ALA A 249 12.22 -23.80 -3.63
C ALA A 249 12.65 -24.67 -2.46
N VAL A 250 11.72 -25.34 -1.76
CA VAL A 250 12.00 -26.29 -0.69
C VAL A 250 12.81 -27.47 -1.21
N ALA A 251 12.43 -28.07 -2.34
CA ALA A 251 13.15 -29.18 -2.96
C ALA A 251 14.60 -28.79 -3.33
N ALA A 252 14.78 -27.60 -3.91
CA ALA A 252 16.11 -27.07 -4.24
C ALA A 252 16.96 -26.81 -2.99
N ALA A 253 16.38 -26.24 -1.93
CA ALA A 253 17.05 -25.99 -0.66
C ALA A 253 17.47 -27.30 0.04
N LYS A 254 16.64 -28.35 -0.04
CA LYS A 254 17.01 -29.71 0.45
C LYS A 254 18.16 -30.30 -0.37
N ALA A 255 18.11 -30.20 -1.68
CA ALA A 255 19.19 -30.70 -2.56
C ALA A 255 20.52 -29.99 -2.31
N GLN A 256 20.49 -28.71 -1.89
CA GLN A 256 21.66 -27.91 -1.51
C GLN A 256 22.11 -28.14 -0.05
N GLY A 257 21.38 -28.92 0.73
CA GLY A 257 21.66 -29.16 2.15
C GLY A 257 21.37 -27.98 3.09
N SER A 258 20.70 -26.93 2.61
CA SER A 258 20.26 -25.80 3.44
C SER A 258 18.98 -26.10 4.24
N ILE A 259 18.21 -27.11 3.86
CA ILE A 259 17.11 -27.72 4.60
C ILE A 259 17.39 -29.21 4.72
N LEU A 260 17.30 -29.76 5.93
CA LEU A 260 17.55 -31.18 6.19
C LEU A 260 16.29 -32.02 5.91
N ASP A 261 15.15 -31.58 6.42
CA ASP A 261 13.87 -32.29 6.37
C ASP A 261 12.66 -31.34 6.42
N ASP A 262 11.45 -31.92 6.46
CA ASP A 262 10.20 -31.12 6.57
C ASP A 262 10.04 -30.46 7.93
N ALA A 263 10.66 -31.01 9.00
CA ALA A 263 10.63 -30.39 10.32
C ALA A 263 11.39 -29.07 10.33
N GLN A 264 12.49 -28.98 9.55
CA GLN A 264 13.23 -27.72 9.37
C GLN A 264 12.38 -26.68 8.63
N VAL A 265 11.63 -27.06 7.59
CA VAL A 265 10.72 -26.14 6.87
C VAL A 265 9.68 -25.53 7.83
N TYR A 266 9.09 -26.38 8.67
CA TYR A 266 8.16 -25.96 9.71
C TYR A 266 8.82 -25.01 10.72
N ALA A 267 10.00 -25.36 11.24
CA ALA A 267 10.73 -24.56 12.21
C ALA A 267 11.12 -23.18 11.66
N ASP A 268 11.60 -23.13 10.43
CA ASP A 268 11.97 -21.87 9.74
C ASP A 268 10.75 -20.96 9.55
N CYS A 269 9.62 -21.50 9.09
CA CYS A 269 8.39 -20.73 8.93
C CYS A 269 7.84 -20.24 10.28
N ARG A 270 7.91 -21.06 11.33
CA ARG A 270 7.49 -20.70 12.68
C ARG A 270 8.36 -19.58 13.25
N ALA A 271 9.68 -19.70 13.11
CA ALA A 271 10.63 -18.68 13.56
C ALA A 271 10.38 -17.35 12.82
N ALA A 272 10.19 -17.41 11.50
CA ALA A 272 9.87 -16.22 10.70
C ALA A 272 8.54 -15.57 11.15
N LEU A 273 7.49 -16.38 11.45
CA LEU A 273 6.20 -15.86 11.90
C LEU A 273 6.30 -15.13 13.25
N ALA A 274 7.18 -15.63 14.14
CA ALA A 274 7.42 -15.02 15.45
C ALA A 274 8.26 -13.72 15.39
N THR A 275 9.14 -13.57 14.39
CA THR A 275 10.11 -12.47 14.34
C THR A 275 9.70 -11.35 13.37
N LEU A 276 8.94 -11.65 12.32
CA LEU A 276 8.51 -10.65 11.34
C LEU A 276 7.52 -9.68 11.97
N ILE A 277 7.84 -8.39 11.90
CA ILE A 277 6.98 -7.29 12.37
C ILE A 277 6.27 -6.63 11.20
N HIS A 278 6.96 -6.45 10.07
CA HIS A 278 6.42 -5.75 8.91
C HIS A 278 5.20 -6.46 8.30
N PRO A 279 3.99 -5.84 8.28
CA PRO A 279 2.73 -6.51 7.92
C PRO A 279 2.76 -7.13 6.52
N GLN A 280 3.33 -6.45 5.53
CA GLN A 280 3.41 -6.94 4.16
C GLN A 280 4.26 -8.22 4.03
N ARG A 281 5.39 -8.29 4.77
CA ARG A 281 6.23 -9.49 4.80
C ARG A 281 5.53 -10.64 5.53
N ARG A 282 4.87 -10.34 6.65
CA ARG A 282 4.09 -11.33 7.40
C ARG A 282 2.92 -11.88 6.57
N ASN A 283 2.22 -11.04 5.82
CA ASN A 283 1.15 -11.48 4.92
C ASN A 283 1.66 -12.41 3.82
N ARG A 284 2.84 -12.15 3.27
CA ARG A 284 3.48 -13.04 2.29
C ARG A 284 3.91 -14.36 2.93
N LEU A 285 4.40 -14.34 4.18
CA LEU A 285 4.70 -15.56 4.93
C LEU A 285 3.44 -16.39 5.18
N LEU A 286 2.34 -15.79 5.59
CA LEU A 286 1.07 -16.49 5.79
C LEU A 286 0.59 -17.17 4.50
N ARG A 287 0.80 -16.53 3.36
CA ARG A 287 0.54 -17.13 2.06
C ARG A 287 1.46 -18.32 1.80
N LEU A 288 2.77 -18.17 2.04
CA LEU A 288 3.76 -19.24 1.89
C LEU A 288 3.41 -20.46 2.76
N ILE A 289 3.06 -20.26 4.03
CA ILE A 289 2.63 -21.29 4.95
C ILE A 289 1.39 -22.05 4.41
N ALA A 290 0.42 -21.31 3.87
CA ALA A 290 -0.77 -21.91 3.28
C ALA A 290 -0.46 -22.67 1.98
N ASP A 291 0.45 -22.16 1.15
CA ASP A 291 0.88 -22.80 -0.11
C ASP A 291 1.63 -24.11 0.18
N LEU A 292 2.42 -24.17 1.27
CA LEU A 292 3.13 -25.37 1.74
C LEU A 292 2.25 -26.29 2.60
N SER A 293 0.98 -25.95 2.81
CA SER A 293 0.02 -26.75 3.61
C SER A 293 0.50 -27.07 5.04
N LEU A 294 1.22 -26.14 5.69
CA LEU A 294 1.76 -26.31 7.04
C LEU A 294 0.67 -26.14 8.12
N VAL A 295 -0.26 -27.10 8.19
CA VAL A 295 -1.44 -27.07 9.09
C VAL A 295 -1.04 -26.94 10.57
N GLN A 296 0.11 -27.46 10.96
CA GLN A 296 0.64 -27.42 12.32
C GLN A 296 0.89 -25.99 12.83
N LEU A 297 1.05 -24.99 11.92
CA LEU A 297 1.21 -23.58 12.26
C LEU A 297 -0.13 -22.86 12.53
N ALA A 298 -1.27 -23.53 12.39
CA ALA A 298 -2.56 -22.91 12.65
C ALA A 298 -2.67 -22.24 14.03
N PRO A 299 -2.21 -22.85 15.15
CA PRO A 299 -2.24 -22.20 16.47
C PRO A 299 -1.40 -20.91 16.54
N ASP A 300 -0.31 -20.82 15.76
CA ASP A 300 0.54 -19.62 15.69
C ASP A 300 -0.09 -18.53 14.81
N ILE A 301 -1.01 -18.90 13.88
CA ILE A 301 -1.75 -17.98 12.99
C ILE A 301 -3.02 -17.44 13.64
N GLU A 302 -3.72 -18.25 14.46
CA GLU A 302 -5.00 -17.88 15.07
C GLU A 302 -5.01 -16.52 15.80
N PRO A 303 -3.98 -16.15 16.59
CA PRO A 303 -3.92 -14.85 17.26
C PRO A 303 -3.92 -13.67 16.28
N LEU A 304 -3.39 -13.86 15.06
CA LEU A 304 -3.33 -12.82 14.04
C LEU A 304 -4.71 -12.47 13.43
N LEU A 305 -5.76 -13.26 13.72
CA LEU A 305 -7.14 -12.87 13.40
C LEU A 305 -7.59 -11.61 14.14
N GLN A 306 -6.88 -11.26 15.23
CA GLN A 306 -7.11 -10.06 16.03
C GLN A 306 -5.97 -9.03 15.90
N ALA A 307 -5.12 -9.17 14.87
CA ALA A 307 -4.03 -8.23 14.64
C ALA A 307 -4.53 -6.78 14.48
N LEU A 308 -3.68 -5.81 14.79
CA LEU A 308 -3.97 -4.38 14.64
C LEU A 308 -4.31 -4.03 13.18
N THR A 309 -3.55 -4.58 12.24
CA THR A 309 -3.70 -4.26 10.83
C THR A 309 -4.79 -5.11 10.17
N SER A 310 -5.60 -4.49 9.33
CA SER A 310 -6.70 -5.16 8.63
C SER A 310 -6.21 -6.19 7.61
N ASP A 311 -5.08 -5.93 7.00
CA ASP A 311 -4.49 -6.83 6.00
C ASP A 311 -3.90 -8.10 6.65
N GLU A 312 -3.35 -8.04 7.88
CA GLU A 312 -2.95 -9.23 8.63
C GLU A 312 -4.15 -10.06 9.06
N ARG A 313 -5.21 -9.43 9.59
CA ARG A 313 -6.46 -10.15 9.92
C ARG A 313 -7.03 -10.87 8.70
N ALA A 314 -7.06 -10.19 7.55
CA ALA A 314 -7.55 -10.77 6.30
C ALA A 314 -6.64 -11.90 5.78
N ALA A 315 -5.30 -11.73 5.86
CA ALA A 315 -4.34 -12.74 5.43
C ALA A 315 -4.40 -14.00 6.30
N SER A 316 -4.52 -13.84 7.62
CA SER A 316 -4.66 -14.95 8.57
C SER A 316 -5.95 -15.74 8.33
N ALA A 317 -7.06 -15.05 8.10
CA ALA A 317 -8.31 -15.71 7.74
C ALA A 317 -8.19 -16.53 6.46
N ARG A 318 -7.57 -15.97 5.41
CA ARG A 318 -7.34 -16.70 4.14
C ARG A 318 -6.42 -17.90 4.33
N ALA A 319 -5.35 -17.75 5.15
CA ALA A 319 -4.41 -18.84 5.44
C ALA A 319 -5.11 -19.99 6.14
N LEU A 320 -5.84 -19.74 7.23
CA LEU A 320 -6.58 -20.77 7.97
C LEU A 320 -7.66 -21.45 7.12
N GLY A 321 -8.35 -20.68 6.28
CA GLY A 321 -9.32 -21.23 5.33
C GLY A 321 -8.68 -22.17 4.30
N ARG A 322 -7.51 -21.81 3.74
CA ARG A 322 -6.76 -22.64 2.79
C ARG A 322 -6.13 -23.85 3.41
N LEU A 323 -5.66 -23.74 4.65
CA LEU A 323 -5.15 -24.87 5.45
C LEU A 323 -6.25 -25.86 5.85
N GLY A 324 -7.53 -25.54 5.67
CA GLY A 324 -8.64 -26.42 6.00
C GLY A 324 -8.87 -26.60 7.51
N VAL A 325 -8.46 -25.66 8.35
CA VAL A 325 -8.50 -25.73 9.82
C VAL A 325 -9.94 -25.54 10.30
N LYS A 326 -10.68 -26.64 10.41
CA LYS A 326 -12.12 -26.61 10.80
C LYS A 326 -12.32 -26.03 12.21
N GLN A 327 -11.38 -26.21 13.12
CA GLN A 327 -11.42 -25.70 14.50
C GLN A 327 -11.41 -24.17 14.55
N ALA A 328 -10.78 -23.51 13.56
CA ALA A 328 -10.75 -22.04 13.48
C ALA A 328 -12.11 -21.42 13.10
N ARG A 329 -13.16 -22.22 12.78
CA ARG A 329 -14.46 -21.68 12.36
C ARG A 329 -15.06 -20.70 13.37
N SER A 330 -15.01 -21.01 14.66
CA SER A 330 -15.53 -20.11 15.72
C SER A 330 -14.75 -18.81 15.81
N LEU A 331 -13.45 -18.82 15.54
CA LEU A 331 -12.57 -17.66 15.55
C LEU A 331 -12.75 -16.80 14.29
N LEU A 332 -13.18 -17.38 13.18
CA LEU A 332 -13.44 -16.68 11.91
C LEU A 332 -14.81 -15.98 11.88
N GLN A 333 -15.78 -16.46 12.67
CA GLN A 333 -17.14 -15.89 12.71
C GLN A 333 -17.17 -14.38 13.04
N PRO A 334 -16.42 -13.87 14.05
CA PRO A 334 -16.40 -12.45 14.39
C PRO A 334 -15.92 -11.57 13.23
N LEU A 335 -15.06 -12.08 12.34
CA LEU A 335 -14.55 -11.31 11.20
C LEU A 335 -15.64 -10.91 10.19
N LEU A 336 -16.81 -11.56 10.20
CA LEU A 336 -17.95 -11.14 9.38
C LEU A 336 -18.50 -9.77 9.77
N GLN A 337 -18.17 -9.30 10.98
CA GLN A 337 -18.56 -7.98 11.52
C GLN A 337 -17.36 -6.99 11.57
N ASP A 338 -16.20 -7.37 11.04
CA ASP A 338 -15.02 -6.49 11.03
C ASP A 338 -15.36 -5.14 10.37
N PRO A 339 -14.87 -4.00 10.89
CA PRO A 339 -15.12 -2.69 10.30
C PRO A 339 -14.60 -2.60 8.86
N VAL A 340 -13.54 -3.35 8.51
CA VAL A 340 -12.92 -3.33 7.19
C VAL A 340 -13.53 -4.38 6.26
N LEU A 341 -14.00 -3.95 5.10
CA LEU A 341 -14.67 -4.82 4.11
C LEU A 341 -13.79 -6.01 3.66
N ASP A 342 -12.50 -5.78 3.48
CA ASP A 342 -11.58 -6.83 3.00
C ASP A 342 -11.43 -7.95 4.03
N VAL A 343 -11.48 -7.63 5.33
CA VAL A 343 -11.46 -8.61 6.43
C VAL A 343 -12.76 -9.42 6.42
N ARG A 344 -13.92 -8.73 6.30
CA ARG A 344 -15.22 -9.43 6.18
C ARG A 344 -15.25 -10.41 5.02
N LYS A 345 -14.77 -9.97 3.82
CA LYS A 345 -14.69 -10.84 2.64
C LYS A 345 -13.73 -12.01 2.84
N ALA A 346 -12.58 -11.80 3.51
CA ALA A 346 -11.63 -12.86 3.82
C ALA A 346 -12.23 -13.89 4.79
N GLY A 347 -12.87 -13.44 5.87
CA GLY A 347 -13.58 -14.29 6.82
C GLY A 347 -14.69 -15.12 6.15
N GLN A 348 -15.51 -14.48 5.32
CA GLN A 348 -16.55 -15.15 4.55
C GLN A 348 -15.98 -16.25 3.62
N THR A 349 -14.89 -15.93 2.90
CA THR A 349 -14.24 -16.89 1.99
C THR A 349 -13.66 -18.06 2.78
N ALA A 350 -12.99 -17.80 3.91
CA ALA A 350 -12.44 -18.83 4.76
C ALA A 350 -13.52 -19.76 5.34
N LEU A 351 -14.61 -19.21 5.86
CA LEU A 351 -15.72 -19.98 6.38
C LEU A 351 -16.37 -20.88 5.31
N ARG A 352 -16.55 -20.35 4.09
CA ARG A 352 -17.06 -21.13 2.96
C ARG A 352 -16.13 -22.29 2.58
N SER A 353 -14.82 -22.07 2.55
CA SER A 353 -13.85 -23.14 2.28
C SER A 353 -13.86 -24.23 3.36
N LEU A 354 -14.23 -23.87 4.59
CA LEU A 354 -14.41 -24.80 5.71
C LEU A 354 -15.80 -25.47 5.75
N GLY A 355 -16.63 -25.27 4.70
CA GLY A 355 -17.93 -25.93 4.56
C GLY A 355 -19.12 -25.13 5.09
N ASP A 356 -18.95 -23.88 5.49
CA ASP A 356 -20.07 -22.98 5.84
C ASP A 356 -20.60 -22.27 4.61
N LYS A 357 -21.56 -22.91 3.93
CA LYS A 357 -22.19 -22.37 2.70
C LYS A 357 -23.10 -21.13 2.97
N GLN A 358 -23.45 -20.88 4.24
CA GLN A 358 -24.35 -19.80 4.64
C GLN A 358 -23.59 -18.54 5.12
N ALA A 359 -22.26 -18.61 5.24
CA ALA A 359 -21.46 -17.46 5.64
C ALA A 359 -21.68 -16.28 4.67
N ARG A 360 -22.24 -15.19 5.19
CA ARG A 360 -22.47 -13.94 4.45
C ARG A 360 -21.97 -12.77 5.27
N THR A 361 -21.35 -11.79 4.61
CA THR A 361 -21.10 -10.50 5.25
C THR A 361 -22.41 -9.76 5.40
N PRO A 362 -22.67 -9.08 6.54
CA PRO A 362 -23.80 -8.18 6.65
C PRO A 362 -23.74 -7.12 5.56
N ALA A 363 -24.89 -6.76 5.00
CA ALA A 363 -24.96 -5.61 4.10
C ALA A 363 -24.52 -4.35 4.88
N PRO A 364 -23.69 -3.48 4.28
CA PRO A 364 -23.35 -2.23 4.93
C PRO A 364 -24.64 -1.44 5.21
N PRO A 365 -24.73 -0.74 6.36
CA PRO A 365 -25.89 0.09 6.65
C PRO A 365 -26.08 1.09 5.51
N SER A 366 -27.26 1.11 4.91
CA SER A 366 -27.59 2.06 3.85
C SER A 366 -27.68 3.44 4.47
N THR A 367 -26.61 4.22 4.42
CA THR A 367 -26.62 5.65 4.75
C THR A 367 -27.39 6.37 3.65
N LYS A 368 -28.64 6.73 3.93
CA LYS A 368 -29.35 7.72 3.13
C LYS A 368 -28.69 9.06 3.37
N LEU A 369 -28.05 9.61 2.36
CA LEU A 369 -27.60 11.00 2.38
C LEU A 369 -28.83 11.93 2.56
N ALA A 370 -28.64 13.06 3.24
CA ALA A 370 -29.69 14.02 3.53
C ALA A 370 -30.44 14.56 2.27
N ASN A 371 -29.87 14.38 1.09
CA ASN A 371 -30.46 14.74 -0.21
C ASN A 371 -31.25 13.60 -0.89
N GLY A 372 -31.46 12.46 -0.21
CA GLY A 372 -32.18 11.32 -0.76
C GLY A 372 -31.38 10.48 -1.78
N ALA A 373 -30.16 10.84 -2.11
CA ALA A 373 -29.29 10.06 -2.97
C ALA A 373 -28.72 8.85 -2.19
N ARG A 374 -28.67 7.69 -2.81
CA ARG A 374 -27.96 6.52 -2.25
C ARG A 374 -26.48 6.69 -2.51
N SER A 375 -25.65 6.59 -1.46
CA SER A 375 -24.21 6.43 -1.66
C SER A 375 -23.97 5.10 -2.34
N TRP A 376 -23.51 5.13 -3.59
CA TRP A 376 -23.05 3.94 -4.28
C TRP A 376 -21.67 3.57 -3.73
N THR A 377 -21.61 2.67 -2.77
CA THR A 377 -20.41 1.86 -2.59
C THR A 377 -20.33 0.93 -3.78
N ILE A 378 -19.33 1.15 -4.66
CA ILE A 378 -19.03 0.23 -5.77
C ILE A 378 -18.64 -1.10 -5.13
N GLY A 379 -19.54 -2.07 -5.12
CA GLY A 379 -19.23 -3.37 -4.55
C GLY A 379 -20.38 -4.25 -4.16
N GLU A 380 -21.59 -4.12 -4.72
CA GLU A 380 -22.60 -5.17 -4.65
C GLU A 380 -23.61 -5.02 -5.79
N THR A 381 -23.27 -5.56 -6.95
CA THR A 381 -24.28 -6.15 -7.82
C THR A 381 -24.19 -7.67 -7.68
N ASN A 382 -24.74 -8.19 -6.59
CA ASN A 382 -25.20 -9.56 -6.57
C ASN A 382 -26.57 -9.59 -7.27
N ASN A 383 -26.57 -9.53 -8.58
CA ASN A 383 -27.68 -10.01 -9.38
C ASN A 383 -27.11 -10.96 -10.44
N ALA A 384 -27.23 -12.25 -10.17
CA ALA A 384 -27.03 -13.31 -11.14
C ALA A 384 -28.09 -13.25 -12.29
N GLY A 385 -28.69 -12.09 -12.51
CA GLY A 385 -29.68 -11.81 -13.54
C GLY A 385 -29.23 -10.83 -14.62
N ASP A 386 -28.14 -10.09 -14.43
CA ASP A 386 -27.84 -8.91 -15.27
C ASP A 386 -26.55 -8.99 -16.11
N GLU A 387 -25.94 -10.17 -16.22
CA GLU A 387 -24.80 -10.32 -17.16
C GLU A 387 -25.17 -10.10 -18.64
N ASN A 388 -26.46 -10.11 -18.98
CA ASN A 388 -26.91 -9.90 -20.35
C ASN A 388 -27.42 -8.49 -20.68
N ASP A 389 -27.71 -7.65 -19.69
CA ASP A 389 -28.33 -6.33 -19.93
C ASP A 389 -27.35 -5.30 -20.52
N TRP A 390 -26.08 -5.29 -20.12
CA TRP A 390 -25.09 -4.41 -20.72
C TRP A 390 -24.76 -4.78 -22.18
N LYS A 391 -24.79 -6.09 -22.51
CA LYS A 391 -24.60 -6.59 -23.88
C LYS A 391 -25.77 -6.22 -24.76
N ALA A 392 -27.01 -6.28 -24.22
CA ALA A 392 -28.20 -5.82 -24.92
C ALA A 392 -28.20 -4.33 -25.19
N ARG A 393 -27.76 -3.53 -24.22
CA ARG A 393 -27.58 -2.07 -24.38
C ARG A 393 -26.49 -1.72 -25.39
N LEU A 394 -25.38 -2.45 -25.39
CA LEU A 394 -24.30 -2.25 -26.35
C LEU A 394 -24.76 -2.56 -27.79
N ARG A 395 -25.53 -3.64 -28.01
CA ARG A 395 -26.11 -3.97 -29.32
C ARG A 395 -27.11 -2.92 -29.79
N ALA A 396 -27.96 -2.43 -28.89
CA ALA A 396 -28.90 -1.35 -29.21
C ALA A 396 -28.19 -0.02 -29.57
N MET A 397 -27.01 0.25 -29.00
CA MET A 397 -26.19 1.43 -29.36
C MET A 397 -25.39 1.23 -30.65
N MET A 398 -25.12 0.01 -31.07
CA MET A 398 -24.39 -0.31 -32.30
C MET A 398 -25.30 -0.53 -33.50
N GLY A 399 -26.62 -0.47 -33.33
CA GLY A 399 -27.62 -0.57 -34.45
C GLY A 399 -27.78 -1.97 -35.04
N GLU A 400 -27.50 -3.04 -34.25
CA GLU A 400 -27.77 -4.43 -34.60
C GLU A 400 -29.01 -4.97 -33.86
#